data_2939d9e67b5bceccdfabd3830b90e009
#
_entry.id   2939d9e67b5bceccdfabd3830b90e009
#
_cell.length_a   1.000
_cell.length_b   1.000
_cell.length_c   1.000
_cell.angle_alpha   90.00
_cell.angle_beta   90.00
_cell.angle_gamma   90.00
#
_symmetry.space_group_name_H-M   'P 1'
#
loop_
_entity.id
_entity.type
_entity.pdbx_description
1 polymer ?
#
loop_
_entity_poly.entity_id
_entity_poly.type
_entity_poly.pdbx_seq_one_letter_code
_entity_poly.pdbx_strand_id
1 'polypeptide(L)'
;MGLPVVLFVMYGYNMTLFLAVFVFLWCMYIWETYLSIRQRKKIVDTTTVPIELASVMDNDKFQKSRLYAIDRSSFGLVSGLYHMIELSVTLYFSLIPWLWYTVVNHSTILNTYVLHKFGVDMGFDKDSEIKCSVIFFLYVAVFVFFDSLPWTIYSTFVIEARHGFNKQTFGFFIKDQIKSLLISMIIGIPIMSCLVWIIKVGGHYFYLYAFLFTVVVTVFLMFVYPEFIAPLFDRYEPLPDGSLKTKIETLAASIKFPLKKLLVVEGSRRSAHSNAYFYGFGKNKRIVIFDTLIRGFKFPNKNEDLAKQETKNDSDQRGCAVDEEILSVIAHELGHWKLGHTIYNLFIGKANLLMLFVIFGLLMDVDDLFISFGFKSDDTPVILRLFIIFQYIFSPYNTVMDFLMTVLSRKFEFQADAFAAKLGYKQYLKSALVILLKDNLSFPVCDWLYSMFNHSHPPLLERLSAIDKCKSD
;
A
#
# COMPACT_ATOMS: atom_id res chain seq x y z
N MET A 1 16.21 31.86 22.76
CA MET A 1 15.69 31.94 21.37
C MET A 1 16.87 32.25 20.47
N GLY A 2 17.44 31.24 19.85
CA GLY A 2 18.49 31.34 18.83
C GLY A 2 18.23 30.26 17.83
N LEU A 3 17.66 30.62 16.67
CA LEU A 3 17.30 29.74 15.58
C LEU A 3 18.51 28.94 15.07
N PRO A 4 18.31 27.73 14.55
CA PRO A 4 19.37 26.83 14.08
C PRO A 4 20.12 27.30 12.82
N VAL A 5 19.99 28.56 12.44
CA VAL A 5 20.67 29.17 11.28
C VAL A 5 22.20 29.19 11.44
N VAL A 6 22.73 29.09 12.67
CA VAL A 6 24.18 29.16 12.93
C VAL A 6 24.89 27.81 12.71
N LEU A 7 24.17 26.68 12.67
CA LEU A 7 24.77 25.35 12.47
C LEU A 7 25.11 25.05 11.00
N PHE A 8 24.55 25.78 10.06
CA PHE A 8 24.72 25.52 8.62
C PHE A 8 26.10 25.96 8.06
N VAL A 9 26.88 26.74 8.79
CA VAL A 9 28.11 27.35 8.26
C VAL A 9 29.38 26.57 8.61
N MET A 10 29.34 25.55 9.47
CA MET A 10 30.58 24.97 10.05
C MET A 10 31.06 23.61 9.48
N TYR A 11 30.37 22.95 8.54
CA TYR A 11 30.78 21.60 8.12
C TYR A 11 30.76 21.37 6.60
N GLY A 12 31.82 21.79 5.91
CA GLY A 12 31.91 21.70 4.44
C GLY A 12 31.88 20.29 3.83
N TYR A 13 32.29 19.25 4.54
CA TYR A 13 32.27 17.86 4.02
C TYR A 13 30.92 17.14 4.24
N ASN A 14 30.27 17.41 5.35
CA ASN A 14 28.99 16.74 5.71
C ASN A 14 27.79 17.27 4.91
N MET A 15 27.90 18.49 4.36
CA MET A 15 26.86 19.10 3.51
C MET A 15 26.72 18.42 2.15
N THR A 16 27.77 17.78 1.63
CA THR A 16 27.76 17.14 0.30
C THR A 16 26.82 15.95 0.25
N LEU A 17 26.81 15.08 1.27
CA LEU A 17 25.93 13.91 1.32
C LEU A 17 24.45 14.30 1.47
N PHE A 18 24.16 15.20 2.41
CA PHE A 18 22.80 15.75 2.56
C PHE A 18 22.29 16.34 1.26
N LEU A 19 23.11 17.19 0.62
CA LEU A 19 22.75 17.84 -0.64
C LEU A 19 22.54 16.81 -1.75
N ALA A 20 23.38 15.77 -1.84
CA ALA A 20 23.22 14.71 -2.83
C ALA A 20 21.89 13.97 -2.66
N VAL A 21 21.53 13.60 -1.43
CA VAL A 21 20.25 12.95 -1.11
C VAL A 21 19.10 13.91 -1.41
N PHE A 22 19.17 15.15 -0.97
CA PHE A 22 18.11 16.14 -1.18
C PHE A 22 17.86 16.41 -2.66
N VAL A 23 18.92 16.61 -3.44
CA VAL A 23 18.83 16.80 -4.90
C VAL A 23 18.26 15.54 -5.56
N PHE A 24 18.68 14.34 -5.14
CA PHE A 24 18.14 13.10 -5.68
C PHE A 24 16.63 13.01 -5.44
N LEU A 25 16.14 13.30 -4.23
CA LEU A 25 14.71 13.26 -3.90
C LEU A 25 13.91 14.26 -4.77
N TRP A 26 14.44 15.46 -5.00
CA TRP A 26 13.83 16.44 -5.92
C TRP A 26 13.85 15.97 -7.38
N CYS A 27 14.94 15.36 -7.84
CA CYS A 27 15.01 14.79 -9.18
C CYS A 27 13.96 13.69 -9.38
N MET A 28 13.78 12.83 -8.39
CA MET A 28 12.75 11.78 -8.43
C MET A 28 11.34 12.36 -8.41
N TYR A 29 11.07 13.36 -7.56
CA TYR A 29 9.79 14.06 -7.54
C TYR A 29 9.48 14.74 -8.88
N ILE A 30 10.45 15.41 -9.49
CA ILE A 30 10.31 16.05 -10.81
C ILE A 30 10.03 14.99 -11.89
N TRP A 31 10.73 13.85 -11.84
CA TRP A 31 10.51 12.74 -12.75
C TRP A 31 9.08 12.17 -12.64
N GLU A 32 8.62 11.86 -11.45
CA GLU A 32 7.26 11.35 -11.20
C GLU A 32 6.18 12.37 -11.59
N THR A 33 6.43 13.65 -11.31
CA THR A 33 5.55 14.74 -11.73
C THR A 33 5.48 14.84 -13.25
N TYR A 34 6.62 14.74 -13.95
CA TYR A 34 6.66 14.73 -15.41
C TYR A 34 5.85 13.55 -15.98
N LEU A 35 6.01 12.35 -15.44
CA LEU A 35 5.23 11.19 -15.86
C LEU A 35 3.72 11.40 -15.62
N SER A 36 3.36 11.95 -14.47
CA SER A 36 1.97 12.25 -14.10
C SER A 36 1.34 13.31 -15.02
N ILE A 37 2.09 14.33 -15.40
CA ILE A 37 1.65 15.35 -16.36
C ILE A 37 1.46 14.74 -17.75
N ARG A 38 2.35 13.85 -18.21
CA ARG A 38 2.17 13.12 -19.47
C ARG A 38 0.89 12.30 -19.48
N GLN A 39 0.65 11.53 -18.41
CA GLN A 39 -0.58 10.75 -18.26
C GLN A 39 -1.81 11.65 -18.24
N ARG A 40 -1.77 12.75 -17.48
CA ARG A 40 -2.87 13.72 -17.44
C ARG A 40 -3.15 14.31 -18.82
N LYS A 41 -2.13 14.69 -19.57
CA LYS A 41 -2.29 15.17 -20.95
C LYS A 41 -2.98 14.10 -21.81
N LYS A 42 -2.55 12.84 -21.72
CA LYS A 42 -3.18 11.72 -22.44
C LYS A 42 -4.66 11.58 -22.10
N ILE A 43 -5.04 11.72 -20.81
CA ILE A 43 -6.45 11.67 -20.36
C ILE A 43 -7.25 12.85 -20.93
N VAL A 44 -6.69 14.07 -20.90
CA VAL A 44 -7.36 15.28 -21.39
C VAL A 44 -7.56 15.23 -22.90
N ASP A 45 -6.55 14.82 -23.65
CA ASP A 45 -6.55 14.80 -25.12
C ASP A 45 -7.43 13.65 -25.69
N THR A 46 -7.63 12.56 -24.93
CA THR A 46 -8.46 11.44 -25.39
C THR A 46 -9.92 11.70 -25.02
N THR A 47 -10.69 12.19 -25.95
CA THR A 47 -12.11 12.59 -25.74
C THR A 47 -13.12 11.56 -26.24
N THR A 48 -12.70 10.59 -27.04
CA THR A 48 -13.55 9.55 -27.63
C THR A 48 -13.15 8.17 -27.18
N VAL A 49 -14.10 7.24 -27.15
CA VAL A 49 -13.85 5.82 -26.82
C VAL A 49 -12.86 5.23 -27.82
N PRO A 50 -11.79 4.56 -27.38
CA PRO A 50 -10.89 3.81 -28.28
C PRO A 50 -11.66 2.80 -29.14
N ILE A 51 -11.22 2.63 -30.39
CA ILE A 51 -11.89 1.73 -31.36
C ILE A 51 -12.00 0.31 -30.80
N GLU A 52 -10.99 -0.16 -30.09
CA GLU A 52 -10.92 -1.49 -29.47
C GLU A 52 -12.00 -1.71 -28.40
N LEU A 53 -12.52 -0.64 -27.84
CA LEU A 53 -13.56 -0.67 -26.79
C LEU A 53 -14.91 -0.14 -27.26
N ALA A 54 -15.04 0.30 -28.51
CA ALA A 54 -16.24 0.93 -29.04
C ALA A 54 -17.47 0.01 -28.98
N SER A 55 -17.28 -1.31 -29.10
CA SER A 55 -18.37 -2.30 -29.02
C SER A 55 -18.81 -2.63 -27.59
N VAL A 56 -17.99 -2.31 -26.59
CA VAL A 56 -18.20 -2.76 -25.20
C VAL A 56 -18.29 -1.62 -24.19
N MET A 57 -17.89 -0.40 -24.55
CA MET A 57 -17.91 0.77 -23.67
C MET A 57 -18.71 1.90 -24.28
N ASP A 58 -19.77 2.33 -23.60
CA ASP A 58 -20.55 3.49 -24.02
C ASP A 58 -19.82 4.82 -23.71
N ASN A 59 -20.18 5.88 -24.44
CA ASN A 59 -19.52 7.18 -24.29
C ASN A 59 -19.78 7.83 -22.92
N ASP A 60 -20.94 7.60 -22.30
CA ASP A 60 -21.24 8.19 -20.98
C ASP A 60 -20.30 7.61 -19.90
N LYS A 61 -20.15 6.28 -19.85
CA LYS A 61 -19.20 5.64 -18.92
C LYS A 61 -17.75 6.03 -19.22
N PHE A 62 -17.38 6.19 -20.49
CA PHE A 62 -16.06 6.67 -20.87
C PHE A 62 -15.80 8.09 -20.35
N GLN A 63 -16.74 9.03 -20.53
CA GLN A 63 -16.59 10.40 -20.03
C GLN A 63 -16.55 10.45 -18.49
N LYS A 64 -17.36 9.63 -17.80
CA LYS A 64 -17.30 9.49 -16.34
C LYS A 64 -15.91 8.99 -15.88
N SER A 65 -15.35 7.97 -16.53
CA SER A 65 -14.00 7.48 -16.20
C SER A 65 -12.92 8.52 -16.47
N ARG A 66 -13.07 9.29 -17.55
CA ARG A 66 -12.17 10.39 -17.89
C ARG A 66 -12.19 11.51 -16.84
N LEU A 67 -13.38 11.95 -16.43
CA LEU A 67 -13.52 12.99 -15.39
C LEU A 67 -12.96 12.51 -14.05
N TYR A 68 -13.22 11.27 -13.67
CA TYR A 68 -12.68 10.67 -12.45
C TYR A 68 -11.14 10.62 -12.50
N ALA A 69 -10.56 10.19 -13.62
CA ALA A 69 -9.11 10.16 -13.80
C ALA A 69 -8.48 11.57 -13.76
N ILE A 70 -9.16 12.60 -14.29
CA ILE A 70 -8.72 14.01 -14.21
C ILE A 70 -8.73 14.50 -12.75
N ASP A 71 -9.80 14.25 -12.00
CA ASP A 71 -9.91 14.65 -10.60
C ASP A 71 -8.80 13.99 -9.76
N ARG A 72 -8.61 12.67 -9.91
CA ARG A 72 -7.55 11.93 -9.22
C ARG A 72 -6.15 12.44 -9.59
N SER A 73 -5.90 12.69 -10.87
CA SER A 73 -4.60 13.22 -11.33
C SER A 73 -4.33 14.61 -10.77
N SER A 74 -5.34 15.49 -10.73
CA SER A 74 -5.21 16.84 -10.15
C SER A 74 -4.90 16.77 -8.66
N PHE A 75 -5.62 15.92 -7.94
CA PHE A 75 -5.39 15.69 -6.51
C PHE A 75 -3.99 15.15 -6.25
N GLY A 76 -3.55 14.14 -7.02
CA GLY A 76 -2.22 13.56 -6.89
C GLY A 76 -1.09 14.56 -7.11
N LEU A 77 -1.22 15.48 -8.08
CA LEU A 77 -0.23 16.52 -8.31
C LEU A 77 -0.16 17.51 -7.14
N VAL A 78 -1.30 17.92 -6.59
CA VAL A 78 -1.36 18.88 -5.47
C VAL A 78 -0.84 18.24 -4.18
N SER A 79 -1.31 17.05 -3.84
CA SER A 79 -0.85 16.33 -2.65
C SER A 79 0.63 15.94 -2.74
N GLY A 80 1.09 15.54 -3.92
CA GLY A 80 2.51 15.24 -4.15
C GLY A 80 3.41 16.46 -3.94
N LEU A 81 3.00 17.64 -4.40
CA LEU A 81 3.73 18.89 -4.15
C LEU A 81 3.78 19.23 -2.66
N TYR A 82 2.65 19.09 -1.97
CA TYR A 82 2.59 19.31 -0.53
C TYR A 82 3.57 18.42 0.23
N HIS A 83 3.52 17.09 0.00
CA HIS A 83 4.42 16.16 0.68
C HIS A 83 5.90 16.39 0.33
N MET A 84 6.21 16.84 -0.91
CA MET A 84 7.59 17.19 -1.25
C MET A 84 8.07 18.45 -0.53
N ILE A 85 7.20 19.45 -0.36
CA ILE A 85 7.50 20.65 0.44
C ILE A 85 7.65 20.28 1.91
N GLU A 86 6.74 19.48 2.48
CA GLU A 86 6.80 18.97 3.85
C GLU A 86 8.12 18.24 4.13
N LEU A 87 8.49 17.31 3.23
CA LEU A 87 9.76 16.59 3.30
C LEU A 87 10.95 17.56 3.27
N SER A 88 10.91 18.56 2.37
CA SER A 88 11.97 19.55 2.24
C SER A 88 12.11 20.39 3.50
N VAL A 89 11.00 20.83 4.10
CA VAL A 89 10.98 21.55 5.38
C VAL A 89 11.53 20.66 6.50
N THR A 90 11.10 19.42 6.57
CA THR A 90 11.54 18.45 7.58
C THR A 90 13.06 18.22 7.54
N LEU A 91 13.61 18.05 6.35
CA LEU A 91 15.04 17.83 6.16
C LEU A 91 15.85 19.11 6.36
N TYR A 92 15.43 20.23 5.73
CA TYR A 92 16.17 21.49 5.77
C TYR A 92 16.27 22.08 7.20
N PHE A 93 15.21 21.99 7.98
CA PHE A 93 15.19 22.49 9.37
C PHE A 93 15.59 21.43 10.39
N SER A 94 16.07 20.25 9.96
CA SER A 94 16.48 19.16 10.86
C SER A 94 15.39 18.81 11.89
N LEU A 95 14.11 18.76 11.44
CA LEU A 95 12.98 18.54 12.35
C LEU A 95 12.99 17.14 13.00
N ILE A 96 13.62 16.14 12.37
CA ILE A 96 13.77 14.80 12.93
C ILE A 96 14.67 14.81 14.18
N PRO A 97 15.92 15.34 14.13
CA PRO A 97 16.74 15.54 15.32
C PRO A 97 16.06 16.42 16.37
N TRP A 98 15.46 17.52 15.94
CA TRP A 98 14.74 18.43 16.85
C TRP A 98 13.61 17.69 17.61
N LEU A 99 12.80 16.90 16.91
CA LEU A 99 11.75 16.11 17.54
C LEU A 99 12.30 15.09 18.52
N TRP A 100 13.40 14.41 18.16
CA TRP A 100 14.04 13.45 19.06
C TRP A 100 14.48 14.10 20.37
N TYR A 101 15.25 15.18 20.29
CA TYR A 101 15.71 15.87 21.50
C TYR A 101 14.55 16.46 22.32
N THR A 102 13.49 16.89 21.66
CA THR A 102 12.25 17.34 22.33
C THR A 102 11.58 16.19 23.09
N VAL A 103 11.47 15.01 22.47
CA VAL A 103 10.91 13.81 23.11
C VAL A 103 11.73 13.40 24.33
N VAL A 104 13.05 13.32 24.20
CA VAL A 104 13.94 12.99 25.34
C VAL A 104 13.76 13.97 26.48
N ASN A 105 13.71 15.27 26.19
CA ASN A 105 13.52 16.30 27.21
C ASN A 105 12.15 16.21 27.89
N HIS A 106 11.07 16.06 27.11
CA HIS A 106 9.71 15.90 27.64
C HIS A 106 9.59 14.64 28.51
N SER A 107 10.20 13.53 28.08
CA SER A 107 10.18 12.26 28.82
C SER A 107 10.89 12.40 30.19
N THR A 108 12.02 13.09 30.21
CA THR A 108 12.77 13.38 31.44
C THR A 108 11.95 14.27 32.37
N ILE A 109 11.35 15.36 31.85
CA ILE A 109 10.49 16.25 32.62
C ILE A 109 9.27 15.47 33.18
N LEU A 110 8.61 14.69 32.38
CA LEU A 110 7.46 13.88 32.81
C LEU A 110 7.84 12.94 33.94
N ASN A 111 8.96 12.23 33.80
CA ASN A 111 9.46 11.32 34.84
C ASN A 111 9.77 12.07 36.14
N THR A 112 10.54 13.15 36.07
CA THR A 112 11.02 13.87 37.24
C THR A 112 9.90 14.62 37.97
N TYR A 113 9.03 15.31 37.26
CA TYR A 113 8.06 16.24 37.87
C TYR A 113 6.66 15.69 38.04
N VAL A 114 6.29 14.64 37.31
CA VAL A 114 4.93 14.06 37.37
C VAL A 114 4.97 12.68 37.98
N LEU A 115 5.64 11.71 37.33
CA LEU A 115 5.58 10.31 37.75
C LEU A 115 6.24 10.05 39.09
N HIS A 116 7.34 10.73 39.39
CA HIS A 116 8.03 10.63 40.68
C HIS A 116 7.15 11.10 41.85
N LYS A 117 6.23 12.07 41.65
CA LYS A 117 5.25 12.49 42.65
C LYS A 117 4.24 11.40 43.00
N PHE A 118 3.99 10.48 42.08
CA PHE A 118 3.12 9.33 42.29
C PHE A 118 3.87 8.05 42.68
N GLY A 119 5.17 8.16 43.05
CA GLY A 119 5.99 7.03 43.40
C GLY A 119 6.35 6.12 42.22
N VAL A 120 6.19 6.58 41.01
CA VAL A 120 6.50 5.85 39.79
C VAL A 120 7.75 6.42 39.14
N ASP A 121 8.83 5.65 39.15
CA ASP A 121 10.02 5.96 38.37
C ASP A 121 10.04 5.03 37.13
N MET A 122 9.79 5.61 35.97
CA MET A 122 9.87 4.88 34.71
C MET A 122 11.29 4.86 34.13
N GLY A 123 12.26 5.47 34.80
CA GLY A 123 13.66 5.52 34.38
C GLY A 123 13.80 6.06 32.96
N PHE A 124 13.18 7.19 32.64
CA PHE A 124 13.40 7.92 31.40
C PHE A 124 14.65 8.78 31.53
N ASP A 125 15.77 8.16 31.33
CA ASP A 125 17.08 8.81 31.21
C ASP A 125 17.58 8.74 29.77
N LYS A 126 18.69 9.37 29.47
CA LYS A 126 19.31 9.33 28.13
C LYS A 126 19.69 7.92 27.70
N ASP A 127 19.91 7.01 28.66
CA ASP A 127 20.32 5.64 28.42
C ASP A 127 19.11 4.72 28.09
N SER A 128 17.88 5.21 28.30
CA SER A 128 16.62 4.53 28.03
C SER A 128 16.16 4.66 26.58
N GLU A 129 17.04 4.46 25.62
CA GLU A 129 16.80 4.68 24.20
C GLU A 129 15.51 3.97 23.69
N ILE A 130 15.24 2.74 24.12
CA ILE A 130 14.04 2.01 23.67
C ILE A 130 12.76 2.73 24.12
N LYS A 131 12.71 3.20 25.35
CA LYS A 131 11.55 3.94 25.89
C LYS A 131 11.35 5.27 25.14
N CYS A 132 12.44 6.03 24.93
CA CYS A 132 12.42 7.25 24.15
C CYS A 132 12.01 6.98 22.70
N SER A 133 12.46 5.87 22.10
CA SER A 133 12.05 5.44 20.75
C SER A 133 10.55 5.14 20.66
N VAL A 134 9.96 4.53 21.69
CA VAL A 134 8.49 4.31 21.76
C VAL A 134 7.74 5.64 21.78
N ILE A 135 8.17 6.59 22.61
CA ILE A 135 7.52 7.90 22.69
C ILE A 135 7.71 8.67 21.38
N PHE A 136 8.90 8.63 20.80
CA PHE A 136 9.17 9.23 19.48
C PHE A 136 8.25 8.65 18.42
N PHE A 137 8.12 7.32 18.36
CA PHE A 137 7.21 6.63 17.43
C PHE A 137 5.75 7.07 17.63
N LEU A 138 5.30 7.22 18.87
CA LEU A 138 3.95 7.72 19.16
C LEU A 138 3.75 9.16 18.65
N TYR A 139 4.71 10.06 18.85
CA TYR A 139 4.63 11.44 18.33
C TYR A 139 4.55 11.44 16.80
N VAL A 140 5.42 10.68 16.15
CA VAL A 140 5.42 10.55 14.68
C VAL A 140 4.12 9.95 14.18
N ALA A 141 3.62 8.88 14.81
CA ALA A 141 2.36 8.24 14.39
C ALA A 141 1.16 9.18 14.50
N VAL A 142 1.09 9.96 15.60
CA VAL A 142 0.04 10.98 15.78
C VAL A 142 0.19 12.11 14.76
N PHE A 143 1.40 12.59 14.52
CA PHE A 143 1.67 13.62 13.53
C PHE A 143 1.24 13.16 12.12
N VAL A 144 1.72 12.00 11.67
CA VAL A 144 1.37 11.42 10.36
C VAL A 144 -0.13 11.19 10.23
N PHE A 145 -0.81 10.76 11.30
CA PHE A 145 -2.26 10.61 11.31
C PHE A 145 -2.98 11.93 11.02
N PHE A 146 -2.63 13.01 11.73
CA PHE A 146 -3.28 14.30 11.52
C PHE A 146 -2.89 14.96 10.21
N ASP A 147 -1.66 14.77 9.73
CA ASP A 147 -1.18 15.29 8.45
C ASP A 147 -1.89 14.61 7.26
N SER A 148 -2.04 13.29 7.30
CA SER A 148 -2.70 12.52 6.24
C SER A 148 -4.23 12.66 6.22
N LEU A 149 -4.85 13.00 7.37
CA LEU A 149 -6.31 13.01 7.54
C LEU A 149 -7.03 13.97 6.58
N PRO A 150 -6.62 15.24 6.37
CA PRO A 150 -7.25 16.15 5.42
C PRO A 150 -7.24 15.61 3.98
N TRP A 151 -6.13 15.01 3.55
CA TRP A 151 -5.97 14.42 2.23
C TRP A 151 -6.91 13.23 2.03
N THR A 152 -7.00 12.36 3.03
CA THR A 152 -7.87 11.19 3.00
C THR A 152 -9.34 11.59 3.02
N ILE A 153 -9.71 12.59 3.83
CA ILE A 153 -11.07 13.16 3.85
C ILE A 153 -11.43 13.73 2.47
N TYR A 154 -10.57 14.55 1.89
CA TYR A 154 -10.83 15.14 0.58
C TYR A 154 -10.97 14.07 -0.51
N SER A 155 -10.06 13.10 -0.55
CA SER A 155 -10.14 11.98 -1.49
C SER A 155 -11.46 11.22 -1.34
N THR A 156 -11.83 10.85 -0.11
CA THR A 156 -13.01 10.00 0.15
C THR A 156 -14.33 10.76 -0.04
N PHE A 157 -14.46 11.94 0.59
CA PHE A 157 -15.74 12.66 0.66
C PHE A 157 -15.95 13.70 -0.44
N VAL A 158 -14.90 14.06 -1.17
CA VAL A 158 -15.03 14.96 -2.33
C VAL A 158 -14.87 14.17 -3.63
N ILE A 159 -13.75 13.52 -3.85
CA ILE A 159 -13.48 12.85 -5.12
C ILE A 159 -14.31 11.58 -5.26
N GLU A 160 -14.15 10.61 -4.37
CA GLU A 160 -14.87 9.33 -4.44
C GLU A 160 -16.40 9.53 -4.32
N ALA A 161 -16.85 10.50 -3.51
CA ALA A 161 -18.27 10.83 -3.39
C ALA A 161 -18.82 11.45 -4.68
N ARG A 162 -18.10 12.37 -5.34
CA ARG A 162 -18.48 12.99 -6.62
C ARG A 162 -18.74 11.95 -7.71
N HIS A 163 -17.93 10.88 -7.73
CA HIS A 163 -18.01 9.83 -8.73
C HIS A 163 -18.84 8.61 -8.27
N GLY A 164 -19.51 8.70 -7.11
CA GLY A 164 -20.45 7.69 -6.62
C GLY A 164 -19.80 6.46 -5.97
N PHE A 165 -18.49 6.50 -5.67
CA PHE A 165 -17.76 5.40 -5.06
C PHE A 165 -17.85 5.39 -3.53
N ASN A 166 -17.84 6.54 -2.87
CA ASN A 166 -17.91 6.59 -1.41
C ASN A 166 -19.28 6.14 -0.92
N LYS A 167 -19.30 5.10 -0.09
CA LYS A 167 -20.48 4.59 0.61
C LYS A 167 -20.40 4.79 2.13
N GLN A 168 -19.32 5.39 2.62
CA GLN A 168 -19.07 5.58 4.03
C GLN A 168 -19.76 6.84 4.58
N THR A 169 -20.29 6.75 5.80
CA THR A 169 -20.60 7.93 6.59
C THR A 169 -19.33 8.49 7.23
N PHE A 170 -19.31 9.80 7.52
CA PHE A 170 -18.16 10.44 8.14
C PHE A 170 -17.80 9.82 9.51
N GLY A 171 -18.81 9.50 10.34
CA GLY A 171 -18.58 8.85 11.63
C GLY A 171 -17.98 7.45 11.52
N PHE A 172 -18.42 6.65 10.54
CA PHE A 172 -17.83 5.35 10.24
C PHE A 172 -16.37 5.49 9.80
N PHE A 173 -16.09 6.43 8.91
CA PHE A 173 -14.75 6.72 8.44
C PHE A 173 -13.80 7.10 9.59
N ILE A 174 -14.15 8.06 10.44
CA ILE A 174 -13.32 8.49 11.58
C ILE A 174 -13.07 7.33 12.54
N LYS A 175 -14.10 6.54 12.86
CA LYS A 175 -13.96 5.35 13.71
C LYS A 175 -12.95 4.36 13.11
N ASP A 176 -12.97 4.16 11.81
CA ASP A 176 -12.05 3.27 11.12
C ASP A 176 -10.61 3.82 11.10
N GLN A 177 -10.43 5.13 10.91
CA GLN A 177 -9.12 5.77 10.95
C GLN A 177 -8.50 5.64 12.36
N ILE A 178 -9.26 5.91 13.42
CA ILE A 178 -8.80 5.76 14.81
C ILE A 178 -8.45 4.29 15.10
N LYS A 179 -9.31 3.35 14.69
CA LYS A 179 -9.06 1.92 14.85
C LYS A 179 -7.77 1.48 14.14
N SER A 180 -7.55 1.95 12.91
CA SER A 180 -6.33 1.68 12.16
C SER A 180 -5.09 2.21 12.88
N LEU A 181 -5.14 3.44 13.39
CA LEU A 181 -4.06 4.02 14.18
C LEU A 181 -3.74 3.18 15.42
N LEU A 182 -4.76 2.81 16.21
CA LEU A 182 -4.57 2.02 17.42
C LEU A 182 -3.97 0.63 17.11
N ILE A 183 -4.48 -0.07 16.09
CA ILE A 183 -3.95 -1.37 15.69
C ILE A 183 -2.50 -1.23 15.20
N SER A 184 -2.20 -0.20 14.42
CA SER A 184 -0.83 0.07 13.96
C SER A 184 0.14 0.32 15.13
N MET A 185 -0.32 1.03 16.17
CA MET A 185 0.48 1.23 17.40
C MET A 185 0.66 -0.08 18.18
N ILE A 186 -0.39 -0.86 18.38
CA ILE A 186 -0.34 -2.14 19.12
C ILE A 186 0.62 -3.12 18.46
N ILE A 187 0.70 -3.13 17.14
CA ILE A 187 1.59 -4.02 16.38
C ILE A 187 2.97 -3.40 16.22
N GLY A 188 3.04 -2.12 15.87
CA GLY A 188 4.28 -1.44 15.52
C GLY A 188 5.22 -1.23 16.70
N ILE A 189 4.68 -0.86 17.87
CA ILE A 189 5.50 -0.59 19.08
C ILE A 189 6.30 -1.83 19.51
N PRO A 190 5.72 -3.02 19.69
CA PRO A 190 6.51 -4.21 20.06
C PRO A 190 7.55 -4.59 18.99
N ILE A 191 7.17 -4.52 17.71
CA ILE A 191 8.07 -4.86 16.60
C ILE A 191 9.27 -3.92 16.57
N MET A 192 9.02 -2.62 16.63
CA MET A 192 10.07 -1.59 16.64
C MET A 192 10.97 -1.72 17.88
N SER A 193 10.37 -1.91 19.07
CA SER A 193 11.14 -2.05 20.32
C SER A 193 12.04 -3.29 20.30
N CYS A 194 11.53 -4.43 19.81
CA CYS A 194 12.33 -5.64 19.65
C CYS A 194 13.45 -5.46 18.63
N LEU A 195 13.17 -4.77 17.51
CA LEU A 195 14.18 -4.53 16.47
C LEU A 195 15.32 -3.64 17.01
N VAL A 196 14.98 -2.54 17.69
CA VAL A 196 15.98 -1.66 18.32
C VAL A 196 16.79 -2.44 19.37
N TRP A 197 16.13 -3.24 20.20
CA TRP A 197 16.81 -4.08 21.17
C TRP A 197 17.77 -5.08 20.52
N ILE A 198 17.34 -5.78 19.47
CA ILE A 198 18.18 -6.72 18.72
C ILE A 198 19.42 -6.04 18.16
N ILE A 199 19.27 -4.83 17.58
CA ILE A 199 20.40 -4.11 17.02
C ILE A 199 21.40 -3.69 18.12
N LYS A 200 20.90 -3.27 19.29
CA LYS A 200 21.75 -2.86 20.42
C LYS A 200 22.53 -4.01 21.07
N VAL A 201 21.89 -5.19 21.23
CA VAL A 201 22.50 -6.31 21.95
C VAL A 201 23.09 -7.38 21.05
N GLY A 202 22.77 -7.36 19.74
CA GLY A 202 23.13 -8.43 18.81
C GLY A 202 24.60 -8.49 18.41
N GLY A 203 25.43 -7.51 18.84
CA GLY A 203 26.86 -7.46 18.54
C GLY A 203 27.13 -7.50 17.05
N HIS A 204 28.23 -8.16 16.64
CA HIS A 204 28.67 -8.18 15.24
C HIS A 204 27.65 -8.79 14.26
N TYR A 205 26.78 -9.70 14.72
CA TYR A 205 25.78 -10.40 13.88
C TYR A 205 24.37 -9.83 14.01
N PHE A 206 24.17 -8.66 14.57
CA PHE A 206 22.84 -8.06 14.78
C PHE A 206 22.00 -7.99 13.49
N TYR A 207 22.61 -7.74 12.34
CA TYR A 207 21.93 -7.68 11.04
C TYR A 207 21.27 -9.02 10.66
N LEU A 208 21.90 -10.15 11.02
CA LEU A 208 21.32 -11.47 10.81
C LEU A 208 20.15 -11.72 11.77
N TYR A 209 20.29 -11.34 13.05
CA TYR A 209 19.21 -11.47 14.02
C TYR A 209 18.03 -10.56 13.70
N ALA A 210 18.27 -9.32 13.27
CA ALA A 210 17.25 -8.41 12.80
C ALA A 210 16.51 -8.95 11.55
N PHE A 211 17.25 -9.52 10.60
CA PHE A 211 16.67 -10.19 9.45
C PHE A 211 15.80 -11.38 9.85
N LEU A 212 16.32 -12.30 10.67
CA LEU A 212 15.54 -13.47 11.14
C LEU A 212 14.29 -13.06 11.92
N PHE A 213 14.40 -12.06 12.78
CA PHE A 213 13.26 -11.49 13.50
C PHE A 213 12.20 -10.96 12.51
N THR A 214 12.60 -10.18 11.50
CA THR A 214 11.66 -9.65 10.52
C THR A 214 11.04 -10.74 9.64
N VAL A 215 11.74 -11.83 9.38
CA VAL A 215 11.17 -13.01 8.70
C VAL A 215 10.10 -13.65 9.58
N VAL A 216 10.39 -13.90 10.85
CA VAL A 216 9.44 -14.48 11.81
C VAL A 216 8.20 -13.60 11.95
N VAL A 217 8.39 -12.29 12.14
CA VAL A 217 7.27 -11.31 12.21
C VAL A 217 6.44 -11.34 10.93
N THR A 218 7.08 -11.37 9.77
CA THR A 218 6.36 -11.43 8.48
C THR A 218 5.49 -12.68 8.40
N VAL A 219 6.05 -13.85 8.70
CA VAL A 219 5.29 -15.11 8.69
C VAL A 219 4.17 -15.07 9.70
N PHE A 220 4.42 -14.60 10.91
CA PHE A 220 3.40 -14.43 11.95
C PHE A 220 2.25 -13.55 11.48
N LEU A 221 2.54 -12.36 10.92
CA LEU A 221 1.52 -11.44 10.43
C LEU A 221 0.76 -11.99 9.21
N MET A 222 1.38 -12.81 8.36
CA MET A 222 0.67 -13.50 7.27
C MET A 222 -0.45 -14.44 7.79
N PHE A 223 -0.34 -14.94 9.02
CA PHE A 223 -1.41 -15.73 9.66
C PHE A 223 -2.38 -14.84 10.45
N VAL A 224 -1.85 -13.90 11.22
CA VAL A 224 -2.66 -13.10 12.16
C VAL A 224 -3.52 -12.08 11.41
N TYR A 225 -2.99 -11.45 10.36
CA TYR A 225 -3.70 -10.39 9.65
C TYR A 225 -5.07 -10.84 9.10
N PRO A 226 -5.17 -11.91 8.28
CA PRO A 226 -6.44 -12.31 7.69
C PRO A 226 -7.44 -12.95 8.67
N GLU A 227 -6.95 -13.51 9.80
CA GLU A 227 -7.81 -14.19 10.78
C GLU A 227 -8.33 -13.24 11.86
N PHE A 228 -7.52 -12.24 12.26
CA PHE A 228 -7.83 -11.43 13.44
C PHE A 228 -7.91 -9.93 13.10
N ILE A 229 -7.08 -9.42 12.17
CA ILE A 229 -7.02 -7.98 11.89
C ILE A 229 -8.05 -7.60 10.83
N ALA A 230 -8.06 -8.27 9.68
CA ALA A 230 -8.99 -7.96 8.59
C ALA A 230 -10.48 -8.02 9.02
N PRO A 231 -10.92 -9.01 9.83
CA PRO A 231 -12.31 -9.06 10.31
C PRO A 231 -12.71 -7.92 11.26
N LEU A 232 -11.74 -7.18 11.83
CA LEU A 232 -12.06 -5.97 12.59
C LEU A 232 -12.56 -4.84 11.70
N PHE A 233 -12.20 -4.84 10.43
CA PHE A 233 -12.53 -3.78 9.47
C PHE A 233 -13.69 -4.15 8.56
N ASP A 234 -13.71 -5.40 8.05
CA ASP A 234 -14.65 -5.85 7.05
C ASP A 234 -15.35 -7.14 7.49
N ARG A 235 -16.57 -7.31 7.01
CA ARG A 235 -17.35 -8.52 7.25
C ARG A 235 -17.04 -9.56 6.19
N TYR A 236 -16.72 -10.77 6.62
CA TYR A 236 -16.45 -11.93 5.76
C TYR A 236 -17.49 -13.02 6.04
N GLU A 237 -18.14 -13.51 4.98
CA GLU A 237 -19.06 -14.65 5.10
C GLU A 237 -18.71 -15.73 4.07
N PRO A 238 -19.03 -17.01 4.36
CA PRO A 238 -18.90 -18.05 3.35
C PRO A 238 -19.77 -17.73 2.12
N LEU A 239 -19.24 -17.99 0.92
CA LEU A 239 -20.06 -17.91 -0.29
C LEU A 239 -21.24 -18.90 -0.16
N PRO A 240 -22.50 -18.45 -0.35
CA PRO A 240 -23.67 -19.33 -0.29
C PRO A 240 -23.56 -20.52 -1.24
N ASP A 241 -24.20 -21.63 -0.88
CA ASP A 241 -24.30 -22.81 -1.74
C ASP A 241 -25.05 -22.45 -3.04
N GLY A 242 -24.48 -22.89 -4.16
CA GLY A 242 -25.03 -22.59 -5.48
C GLY A 242 -24.06 -22.93 -6.61
N SER A 243 -24.47 -22.64 -7.83
CA SER A 243 -23.71 -22.91 -9.05
C SER A 243 -22.30 -22.32 -9.00
N LEU A 244 -22.18 -21.06 -8.63
CA LEU A 244 -20.89 -20.36 -8.57
C LEU A 244 -19.91 -21.05 -7.60
N LYS A 245 -20.36 -21.41 -6.38
CA LYS A 245 -19.52 -22.10 -5.39
C LYS A 245 -19.01 -23.42 -5.93
N THR A 246 -19.91 -24.26 -6.45
CA THR A 246 -19.56 -25.57 -7.02
C THR A 246 -18.57 -25.46 -8.17
N LYS A 247 -18.77 -24.49 -9.07
CA LYS A 247 -17.85 -24.25 -10.20
C LYS A 247 -16.47 -23.79 -9.72
N ILE A 248 -16.37 -22.90 -8.70
CA ILE A 248 -15.08 -22.45 -8.13
C ILE A 248 -14.36 -23.61 -7.46
N GLU A 249 -15.06 -24.42 -6.67
CA GLU A 249 -14.48 -25.60 -6.01
C GLU A 249 -13.97 -26.62 -7.04
N THR A 250 -14.72 -26.85 -8.13
CA THR A 250 -14.31 -27.70 -9.25
C THR A 250 -13.06 -27.14 -9.96
N LEU A 251 -13.02 -25.85 -10.23
CA LEU A 251 -11.85 -25.19 -10.82
C LEU A 251 -10.62 -25.33 -9.91
N ALA A 252 -10.77 -25.04 -8.61
CA ALA A 252 -9.69 -25.18 -7.65
C ALA A 252 -9.18 -26.63 -7.57
N ALA A 253 -10.08 -27.61 -7.54
CA ALA A 253 -9.73 -29.03 -7.55
C ALA A 253 -8.98 -29.47 -8.80
N SER A 254 -9.40 -28.99 -9.99
CA SER A 254 -8.79 -29.34 -11.28
C SER A 254 -7.30 -28.98 -11.37
N ILE A 255 -6.90 -27.90 -10.72
CA ILE A 255 -5.49 -27.45 -10.67
C ILE A 255 -4.77 -27.88 -9.40
N LYS A 256 -5.45 -28.61 -8.50
CA LYS A 256 -4.97 -29.04 -7.19
C LYS A 256 -4.67 -27.88 -6.25
N PHE A 257 -5.45 -26.80 -6.31
CA PHE A 257 -5.36 -25.70 -5.36
C PHE A 257 -5.95 -26.13 -4.00
N PRO A 258 -5.22 -25.97 -2.89
CA PRO A 258 -5.68 -26.45 -1.57
C PRO A 258 -6.68 -25.46 -0.96
N LEU A 259 -7.86 -25.34 -1.57
CA LEU A 259 -8.94 -24.46 -1.14
C LEU A 259 -9.54 -24.97 0.19
N LYS A 260 -9.47 -24.14 1.24
CA LYS A 260 -10.08 -24.43 2.54
C LYS A 260 -11.37 -23.66 2.78
N LYS A 261 -11.41 -22.38 2.38
CA LYS A 261 -12.59 -21.53 2.52
C LYS A 261 -12.75 -20.64 1.29
N LEU A 262 -14.01 -20.47 0.89
CA LEU A 262 -14.43 -19.52 -0.12
C LEU A 262 -15.33 -18.49 0.55
N LEU A 263 -14.90 -17.22 0.55
CA LEU A 263 -15.50 -16.15 1.32
C LEU A 263 -15.96 -15.02 0.40
N VAL A 264 -17.00 -14.32 0.82
CA VAL A 264 -17.39 -13.02 0.26
C VAL A 264 -17.13 -11.96 1.31
N VAL A 265 -16.52 -10.85 0.91
CA VAL A 265 -16.28 -9.67 1.75
C VAL A 265 -17.24 -8.55 1.40
N GLU A 266 -17.82 -7.89 2.43
CA GLU A 266 -18.74 -6.77 2.29
C GLU A 266 -17.99 -5.47 1.91
N GLY A 267 -17.42 -5.43 0.69
CA GLY A 267 -16.70 -4.26 0.16
C GLY A 267 -17.65 -3.09 -0.12
N SER A 268 -18.89 -3.39 -0.52
CA SER A 268 -19.92 -2.38 -0.84
C SER A 268 -20.23 -1.42 0.31
N ARG A 269 -19.92 -1.78 1.55
CA ARG A 269 -20.07 -0.92 2.71
C ARG A 269 -19.13 0.29 2.68
N ARG A 270 -17.98 0.17 2.02
CA ARG A 270 -16.95 1.19 1.95
C ARG A 270 -16.91 1.86 0.60
N SER A 271 -16.88 1.05 -0.43
CA SER A 271 -16.68 1.52 -1.79
C SER A 271 -17.44 0.63 -2.79
N ALA A 272 -17.78 1.21 -3.91
CA ALA A 272 -18.36 0.47 -5.02
C ALA A 272 -17.29 -0.22 -5.93
N HIS A 273 -16.01 -0.16 -5.58
CA HIS A 273 -14.95 -0.87 -6.32
C HIS A 273 -15.06 -2.38 -6.13
N SER A 274 -14.77 -3.11 -7.22
CA SER A 274 -14.84 -4.57 -7.27
C SER A 274 -13.45 -5.20 -7.35
N ASN A 275 -13.27 -6.36 -6.68
CA ASN A 275 -12.03 -7.13 -6.70
C ASN A 275 -12.26 -8.59 -6.29
N ALA A 276 -11.25 -9.45 -6.49
CA ALA A 276 -11.12 -10.77 -5.88
C ALA A 276 -9.65 -11.05 -5.59
N TYR A 277 -9.36 -11.89 -4.61
CA TYR A 277 -7.99 -12.27 -4.26
C TYR A 277 -7.95 -13.60 -3.50
N PHE A 278 -6.77 -14.21 -3.44
CA PHE A 278 -6.55 -15.37 -2.57
C PHE A 278 -5.49 -15.07 -1.52
N TYR A 279 -5.57 -15.75 -0.39
CA TYR A 279 -4.56 -15.70 0.66
C TYR A 279 -4.45 -17.02 1.41
N GLY A 280 -3.48 -17.09 2.33
CA GLY A 280 -3.24 -18.24 3.18
C GLY A 280 -1.98 -19.02 2.81
N PHE A 281 -1.52 -19.88 3.72
CA PHE A 281 -0.26 -20.59 3.60
C PHE A 281 -0.48 -22.12 3.55
N GLY A 282 0.36 -22.82 2.81
CA GLY A 282 0.35 -24.27 2.69
C GLY A 282 -1.03 -24.80 2.27
N LYS A 283 -1.62 -25.67 3.10
CA LYS A 283 -2.93 -26.31 2.85
C LYS A 283 -4.13 -25.43 3.27
N ASN A 284 -3.92 -24.24 3.83
CA ASN A 284 -4.96 -23.35 4.33
C ASN A 284 -5.22 -22.17 3.41
N LYS A 285 -5.42 -22.41 2.11
CA LYS A 285 -5.72 -21.38 1.12
C LYS A 285 -7.18 -20.97 1.15
N ARG A 286 -7.42 -19.70 0.94
CA ARG A 286 -8.77 -19.10 0.88
C ARG A 286 -8.87 -18.22 -0.34
N ILE A 287 -10.06 -18.20 -0.93
CA ILE A 287 -10.43 -17.25 -1.99
C ILE A 287 -11.43 -16.29 -1.38
N VAL A 288 -11.26 -15.00 -1.65
CA VAL A 288 -12.17 -13.93 -1.25
C VAL A 288 -12.65 -13.19 -2.48
N ILE A 289 -13.96 -13.02 -2.56
CA ILE A 289 -14.62 -12.28 -3.64
C ILE A 289 -15.32 -11.07 -3.01
N PHE A 290 -15.20 -9.90 -3.61
CA PHE A 290 -15.99 -8.75 -3.20
C PHE A 290 -17.45 -8.94 -3.60
N ASP A 291 -18.38 -8.58 -2.72
CA ASP A 291 -19.81 -8.61 -3.00
C ASP A 291 -20.16 -7.78 -4.25
N THR A 292 -19.44 -6.71 -4.50
CA THR A 292 -19.57 -5.85 -5.69
C THR A 292 -19.17 -6.54 -7.01
N LEU A 293 -18.41 -7.64 -6.97
CA LEU A 293 -18.05 -8.41 -8.16
C LEU A 293 -19.17 -9.37 -8.61
N ILE A 294 -20.04 -9.77 -7.68
CA ILE A 294 -21.13 -10.72 -7.92
C ILE A 294 -22.41 -9.93 -8.16
N ARG A 295 -22.89 -9.86 -9.39
CA ARG A 295 -24.10 -9.10 -9.72
C ARG A 295 -25.30 -9.55 -8.89
N GLY A 296 -25.96 -8.58 -8.23
CA GLY A 296 -27.16 -8.82 -7.42
C GLY A 296 -26.90 -9.53 -6.09
N PHE A 297 -25.65 -9.76 -5.69
CA PHE A 297 -25.34 -10.34 -4.38
C PHE A 297 -25.73 -9.37 -3.25
N LYS A 298 -26.41 -9.90 -2.23
CA LYS A 298 -26.78 -9.16 -1.02
C LYS A 298 -26.39 -9.96 0.21
N PHE A 299 -25.69 -9.30 1.14
CA PHE A 299 -25.39 -9.93 2.44
C PHE A 299 -26.68 -10.22 3.20
N PRO A 300 -26.83 -11.41 3.81
CA PRO A 300 -27.92 -11.70 4.74
C PRO A 300 -27.87 -10.68 5.90
N ASN A 301 -29.03 -10.18 6.34
CA ASN A 301 -29.16 -9.23 7.46
C ASN A 301 -28.59 -7.80 7.23
N LYS A 302 -28.61 -7.29 6.02
CA LYS A 302 -28.48 -5.83 5.81
C LYS A 302 -29.74 -5.20 6.41
N ASN A 303 -29.60 -4.31 7.43
CA ASN A 303 -30.74 -3.56 7.99
C ASN A 303 -31.48 -2.89 6.83
N GLU A 304 -32.79 -3.14 6.73
CA GLU A 304 -33.66 -2.66 5.63
C GLU A 304 -33.64 -1.13 5.47
N ASP A 305 -33.26 -0.40 6.50
CA ASP A 305 -33.19 1.07 6.49
C ASP A 305 -32.02 1.62 5.63
N LEU A 306 -30.95 0.86 5.44
CA LEU A 306 -29.84 1.23 4.53
C LEU A 306 -30.12 0.81 3.08
N ALA A 307 -30.94 -0.21 2.87
CA ALA A 307 -31.32 -0.69 1.54
C ALA A 307 -32.27 0.26 0.80
N LYS A 308 -32.96 1.16 1.52
CA LYS A 308 -33.91 2.13 0.92
C LYS A 308 -33.23 3.35 0.28
N GLN A 309 -31.95 3.59 0.54
CA GLN A 309 -31.18 4.72 -0.04
C GLN A 309 -30.42 4.36 -1.32
N GLU A 310 -30.34 3.08 -1.68
CA GLU A 310 -29.76 2.68 -2.98
C GLU A 310 -30.84 2.93 -4.06
N THR A 311 -30.61 3.97 -4.86
CA THR A 311 -31.38 4.21 -6.08
C THR A 311 -31.37 2.94 -6.94
N LYS A 312 -32.52 2.37 -7.19
CA LYS A 312 -32.77 1.05 -7.79
C LYS A 312 -32.12 0.77 -9.16
N ASN A 313 -31.49 1.76 -9.80
CA ASN A 313 -31.14 1.65 -11.22
C ASN A 313 -29.63 1.40 -11.52
N ASP A 314 -28.71 1.65 -10.57
CA ASP A 314 -27.27 1.55 -10.86
C ASP A 314 -26.59 0.34 -10.17
N SER A 315 -27.09 -0.10 -9.01
CA SER A 315 -26.54 -1.25 -8.28
C SER A 315 -26.84 -2.59 -8.95
N ASP A 316 -27.97 -2.70 -9.63
CA ASP A 316 -28.40 -3.95 -10.30
C ASP A 316 -27.61 -4.28 -11.57
N GLN A 317 -26.82 -3.34 -12.12
CA GLN A 317 -26.05 -3.55 -13.33
C GLN A 317 -24.55 -3.76 -13.11
N ARG A 318 -24.04 -3.53 -11.90
CA ARG A 318 -22.62 -3.73 -11.57
C ARG A 318 -22.29 -5.18 -11.29
N GLY A 319 -21.03 -5.54 -11.49
CA GLY A 319 -20.51 -6.89 -11.29
C GLY A 319 -20.71 -7.81 -12.50
N CYS A 320 -20.08 -8.95 -12.41
CA CYS A 320 -20.15 -10.00 -13.43
C CYS A 320 -21.54 -10.61 -13.49
N ALA A 321 -22.07 -10.74 -14.71
CA ALA A 321 -23.43 -11.23 -14.94
C ALA A 321 -23.52 -12.76 -14.92
N VAL A 322 -22.45 -13.42 -15.32
CA VAL A 322 -22.39 -14.88 -15.44
C VAL A 322 -21.24 -15.42 -14.57
N ASP A 323 -21.44 -16.62 -14.05
CA ASP A 323 -20.46 -17.30 -13.20
C ASP A 323 -19.10 -17.45 -13.89
N GLU A 324 -19.09 -17.68 -15.21
CA GLU A 324 -17.88 -17.88 -16.00
C GLU A 324 -16.97 -16.63 -16.04
N GLU A 325 -17.52 -15.43 -15.94
CA GLU A 325 -16.74 -14.20 -15.82
C GLU A 325 -16.01 -14.15 -14.46
N ILE A 326 -16.70 -14.47 -13.36
CA ILE A 326 -16.10 -14.57 -12.03
C ILE A 326 -15.05 -15.68 -12.00
N LEU A 327 -15.35 -16.85 -12.58
CA LEU A 327 -14.42 -17.96 -12.69
C LEU A 327 -13.16 -17.58 -13.47
N SER A 328 -13.26 -16.73 -14.48
CA SER A 328 -12.12 -16.25 -15.26
C SER A 328 -11.19 -15.39 -14.43
N VAL A 329 -11.74 -14.51 -13.58
CA VAL A 329 -10.97 -13.71 -12.60
C VAL A 329 -10.29 -14.63 -11.59
N ILE A 330 -11.03 -15.60 -11.04
CA ILE A 330 -10.45 -16.57 -10.10
C ILE A 330 -9.39 -17.43 -10.79
N ALA A 331 -9.58 -17.85 -12.04
CA ALA A 331 -8.57 -18.60 -12.79
C ALA A 331 -7.28 -17.79 -12.98
N HIS A 332 -7.39 -16.47 -13.22
CA HIS A 332 -6.25 -15.56 -13.24
C HIS A 332 -5.53 -15.54 -11.88
N GLU A 333 -6.27 -15.34 -10.77
CA GLU A 333 -5.70 -15.36 -9.41
C GLU A 333 -5.01 -16.70 -9.08
N LEU A 334 -5.65 -17.79 -9.47
CA LEU A 334 -5.08 -19.14 -9.31
C LEU A 334 -3.86 -19.37 -10.22
N GLY A 335 -3.75 -18.63 -11.31
CA GLY A 335 -2.57 -18.57 -12.17
C GLY A 335 -1.37 -18.03 -11.40
N HIS A 336 -1.52 -16.94 -10.65
CA HIS A 336 -0.47 -16.42 -9.78
C HIS A 336 0.02 -17.46 -8.77
N TRP A 337 -0.90 -18.20 -8.17
CA TRP A 337 -0.54 -19.28 -7.26
C TRP A 337 0.17 -20.44 -7.97
N LYS A 338 -0.38 -20.92 -9.09
CA LYS A 338 0.13 -22.09 -9.81
C LYS A 338 1.54 -21.87 -10.37
N LEU A 339 1.80 -20.64 -10.83
CA LEU A 339 3.10 -20.24 -11.38
C LEU A 339 4.09 -19.77 -10.28
N GLY A 340 3.67 -19.77 -9.02
CA GLY A 340 4.54 -19.47 -7.89
C GLY A 340 4.89 -17.98 -7.72
N HIS A 341 4.18 -17.05 -8.35
CA HIS A 341 4.49 -15.61 -8.33
C HIS A 341 4.62 -15.05 -6.91
N THR A 342 3.74 -15.46 -5.99
CA THR A 342 3.78 -15.06 -4.58
C THR A 342 5.07 -15.55 -3.90
N ILE A 343 5.54 -16.76 -4.23
CA ILE A 343 6.76 -17.34 -3.66
C ILE A 343 7.99 -16.60 -4.19
N TYR A 344 8.02 -16.30 -5.51
CA TYR A 344 9.10 -15.52 -6.11
C TYR A 344 9.20 -14.13 -5.47
N ASN A 345 8.06 -13.43 -5.33
CA ASN A 345 8.03 -12.11 -4.69
C ASN A 345 8.51 -12.17 -3.23
N LEU A 346 8.08 -13.20 -2.47
CA LEU A 346 8.52 -13.39 -1.09
C LEU A 346 10.04 -13.63 -1.02
N PHE A 347 10.57 -14.49 -1.89
CA PHE A 347 12.01 -14.80 -1.91
C PHE A 347 12.85 -13.56 -2.30
N ILE A 348 12.47 -12.87 -3.37
CA ILE A 348 13.14 -11.63 -3.80
C ILE A 348 13.10 -10.59 -2.68
N GLY A 349 11.93 -10.38 -2.07
CA GLY A 349 11.78 -9.42 -0.97
C GLY A 349 12.63 -9.77 0.25
N LYS A 350 12.76 -11.07 0.59
CA LYS A 350 13.59 -11.47 1.74
C LYS A 350 15.09 -11.41 1.42
N ALA A 351 15.51 -11.77 0.22
CA ALA A 351 16.89 -11.59 -0.22
C ALA A 351 17.29 -10.11 -0.22
N ASN A 352 16.42 -9.25 -0.75
CA ASN A 352 16.58 -7.80 -0.71
C ASN A 352 16.71 -7.28 0.72
N LEU A 353 15.81 -7.69 1.61
CA LEU A 353 15.82 -7.26 3.01
C LEU A 353 17.10 -7.68 3.74
N LEU A 354 17.58 -8.91 3.52
CA LEU A 354 18.87 -9.36 4.08
C LEU A 354 20.01 -8.48 3.60
N MET A 355 20.08 -8.20 2.31
CA MET A 355 21.11 -7.31 1.74
C MET A 355 21.05 -5.92 2.37
N LEU A 356 19.85 -5.34 2.52
CA LEU A 356 19.68 -4.03 3.14
C LEU A 356 20.13 -4.02 4.61
N PHE A 357 19.86 -5.07 5.39
CA PHE A 357 20.36 -5.18 6.76
C PHE A 357 21.89 -5.35 6.82
N VAL A 358 22.49 -6.07 5.88
CA VAL A 358 23.96 -6.17 5.78
C VAL A 358 24.55 -4.79 5.49
N ILE A 359 24.02 -4.07 4.50
CA ILE A 359 24.51 -2.72 4.16
C ILE A 359 24.24 -1.75 5.33
N PHE A 360 23.08 -1.87 5.99
CA PHE A 360 22.80 -1.10 7.21
C PHE A 360 23.89 -1.33 8.26
N GLY A 361 24.30 -2.59 8.48
CA GLY A 361 25.36 -2.93 9.42
C GLY A 361 26.71 -2.30 9.08
N LEU A 362 26.99 -2.07 7.80
CA LEU A 362 28.22 -1.39 7.36
C LEU A 362 28.15 0.14 7.52
N LEU A 363 26.94 0.72 7.49
CA LEU A 363 26.73 2.17 7.49
C LEU A 363 26.36 2.73 8.86
N MET A 364 25.85 1.91 9.78
CA MET A 364 25.29 2.40 11.03
C MET A 364 26.30 3.08 11.96
N ASP A 365 27.60 2.77 11.83
CA ASP A 365 28.67 3.36 12.62
C ASP A 365 29.43 4.47 11.88
N VAL A 366 28.89 4.93 10.74
CA VAL A 366 29.44 6.06 9.97
C VAL A 366 28.78 7.34 10.47
N ASP A 367 29.35 7.95 11.52
CA ASP A 367 28.78 9.14 12.21
C ASP A 367 28.59 10.33 11.27
N ASP A 368 29.51 10.55 10.32
CA ASP A 368 29.42 11.62 9.32
C ASP A 368 28.11 11.59 8.52
N LEU A 369 27.55 10.39 8.30
CA LEU A 369 26.27 10.21 7.65
C LEU A 369 25.14 10.88 8.46
N PHE A 370 25.10 10.68 9.76
CA PHE A 370 24.03 11.20 10.64
C PHE A 370 24.23 12.67 10.97
N ILE A 371 25.48 13.11 11.10
CA ILE A 371 25.83 14.52 11.28
C ILE A 371 25.31 15.34 10.07
N SER A 372 25.38 14.79 8.86
CA SER A 372 24.85 15.46 7.67
C SER A 372 23.33 15.71 7.73
N PHE A 373 22.58 14.95 8.51
CA PHE A 373 21.16 15.14 8.78
C PHE A 373 20.85 15.94 10.06
N GLY A 374 21.86 16.55 10.68
CA GLY A 374 21.70 17.45 11.82
C GLY A 374 21.78 16.79 13.19
N PHE A 375 22.24 15.52 13.29
CA PHE A 375 22.54 14.88 14.56
C PHE A 375 23.94 15.27 15.07
N LYS A 376 24.15 15.16 16.39
CA LYS A 376 25.47 15.29 17.00
C LYS A 376 26.21 13.96 16.90
N SER A 377 27.55 13.98 16.79
CA SER A 377 28.38 12.82 16.49
C SER A 377 28.03 11.59 17.35
N ASP A 378 28.00 11.56 18.58
CA ASP A 378 27.89 10.34 19.39
C ASP A 378 26.47 10.06 19.93
N ASP A 379 25.44 10.77 19.48
CA ASP A 379 24.12 10.80 20.12
C ASP A 379 22.95 10.41 19.18
N THR A 380 23.25 9.74 18.04
CA THR A 380 22.18 9.30 17.12
C THR A 380 21.62 7.95 17.53
N PRO A 381 20.35 7.88 17.96
CA PRO A 381 19.74 6.63 18.40
C PRO A 381 19.56 5.65 17.25
N VAL A 382 19.59 4.36 17.56
CA VAL A 382 19.48 3.26 16.58
C VAL A 382 18.23 3.37 15.71
N ILE A 383 17.11 3.77 16.30
CA ILE A 383 15.85 3.93 15.54
C ILE A 383 15.97 4.98 14.44
N LEU A 384 16.71 6.06 14.69
CA LEU A 384 16.90 7.13 13.72
C LEU A 384 18.01 6.79 12.72
N ARG A 385 19.04 6.04 13.12
CA ARG A 385 20.02 5.45 12.19
C ARG A 385 19.30 4.55 11.16
N LEU A 386 18.41 3.66 11.64
CA LEU A 386 17.54 2.85 10.77
C LEU A 386 16.73 3.73 9.83
N PHE A 387 16.01 4.71 10.37
CA PHE A 387 15.11 5.56 9.58
C PHE A 387 15.87 6.32 8.48
N ILE A 388 16.99 6.96 8.80
CA ILE A 388 17.79 7.75 7.85
C ILE A 388 18.34 6.86 6.74
N ILE A 389 18.92 5.71 7.09
CA ILE A 389 19.54 4.82 6.11
C ILE A 389 18.46 4.23 5.19
N PHE A 390 17.39 3.67 5.75
CA PHE A 390 16.36 3.01 4.95
C PHE A 390 15.51 3.97 4.14
N GLN A 391 15.21 5.17 4.68
CA GLN A 391 14.35 6.13 4.02
C GLN A 391 15.09 7.03 3.02
N TYR A 392 16.30 7.45 3.36
CA TYR A 392 16.99 8.46 2.56
C TYR A 392 18.21 7.91 1.82
N ILE A 393 19.09 7.18 2.51
CA ILE A 393 20.33 6.69 1.87
C ILE A 393 20.02 5.60 0.84
N PHE A 394 19.06 4.74 1.13
CA PHE A 394 18.64 3.69 0.18
C PHE A 394 17.66 4.17 -0.89
N SER A 395 17.23 5.44 -0.89
CA SER A 395 16.25 5.93 -1.85
C SER A 395 16.64 5.71 -3.33
N PRO A 396 17.90 5.90 -3.78
CA PRO A 396 18.29 5.59 -5.15
C PRO A 396 18.18 4.10 -5.50
N TYR A 397 18.60 3.26 -4.56
CA TYR A 397 18.50 1.81 -4.71
C TYR A 397 17.02 1.37 -4.75
N ASN A 398 16.19 1.85 -3.83
CA ASN A 398 14.77 1.52 -3.77
C ASN A 398 14.07 1.92 -5.07
N THR A 399 14.35 3.09 -5.63
CA THR A 399 13.81 3.53 -6.93
C THR A 399 14.08 2.52 -8.05
N VAL A 400 15.31 2.01 -8.14
CA VAL A 400 15.68 1.00 -9.15
C VAL A 400 14.94 -0.32 -8.87
N MET A 401 14.89 -0.75 -7.62
CA MET A 401 14.21 -1.99 -7.24
C MET A 401 12.70 -1.93 -7.48
N ASP A 402 12.05 -0.81 -7.18
CA ASP A 402 10.62 -0.61 -7.42
C ASP A 402 10.31 -0.68 -8.92
N PHE A 403 11.13 -0.08 -9.76
CA PHE A 403 11.01 -0.20 -11.21
C PHE A 403 11.17 -1.65 -11.68
N LEU A 404 12.19 -2.38 -11.22
CA LEU A 404 12.41 -3.79 -11.58
C LEU A 404 11.26 -4.68 -11.12
N MET A 405 10.73 -4.43 -9.92
CA MET A 405 9.57 -5.16 -9.39
C MET A 405 8.30 -4.84 -10.17
N THR A 406 8.12 -3.61 -10.64
CA THR A 406 7.02 -3.24 -11.54
C THR A 406 7.09 -4.01 -12.86
N VAL A 407 8.27 -4.08 -13.49
CA VAL A 407 8.48 -4.86 -14.71
C VAL A 407 8.19 -6.35 -14.48
N LEU A 408 8.65 -6.90 -13.36
CA LEU A 408 8.41 -8.30 -13.00
C LEU A 408 6.92 -8.57 -12.75
N SER A 409 6.24 -7.69 -12.02
CA SER A 409 4.80 -7.80 -11.76
C SER A 409 4.00 -7.80 -13.05
N ARG A 410 4.29 -6.91 -13.99
CA ARG A 410 3.65 -6.89 -15.32
C ARG A 410 3.83 -8.20 -16.07
N LYS A 411 5.02 -8.80 -16.02
CA LYS A 411 5.26 -10.12 -16.60
C LYS A 411 4.39 -11.19 -15.94
N PHE A 412 4.25 -11.16 -14.64
CA PHE A 412 3.41 -12.09 -13.88
C PHE A 412 1.92 -11.95 -14.24
N GLU A 413 1.44 -10.73 -14.47
CA GLU A 413 0.07 -10.47 -14.94
C GLU A 413 -0.21 -11.14 -16.28
N PHE A 414 0.67 -10.94 -17.28
CA PHE A 414 0.51 -11.58 -18.58
C PHE A 414 0.57 -13.12 -18.48
N GLN A 415 1.37 -13.67 -17.59
CA GLN A 415 1.44 -15.12 -17.36
C GLN A 415 0.17 -15.64 -16.70
N ALA A 416 -0.43 -14.91 -15.76
CA ALA A 416 -1.69 -15.27 -15.12
C ALA A 416 -2.86 -15.17 -16.10
N ASP A 417 -2.89 -14.15 -16.97
CA ASP A 417 -3.87 -14.04 -18.06
C ASP A 417 -3.76 -15.22 -19.03
N ALA A 418 -2.55 -15.56 -19.44
CA ALA A 418 -2.32 -16.70 -20.33
C ALA A 418 -2.72 -18.04 -19.69
N PHE A 419 -2.52 -18.18 -18.37
CA PHE A 419 -2.96 -19.37 -17.63
C PHE A 419 -4.49 -19.48 -17.63
N ALA A 420 -5.22 -18.41 -17.32
CA ALA A 420 -6.67 -18.40 -17.37
C ALA A 420 -7.21 -18.67 -18.80
N ALA A 421 -6.56 -18.10 -19.81
CA ALA A 421 -6.92 -18.34 -21.23
C ALA A 421 -6.75 -19.81 -21.64
N LYS A 422 -5.65 -20.47 -21.20
CA LYS A 422 -5.40 -21.92 -21.43
C LYS A 422 -6.41 -22.83 -20.72
N LEU A 423 -7.00 -22.40 -19.63
CA LEU A 423 -8.09 -23.11 -18.94
C LEU A 423 -9.45 -22.95 -19.65
N GLY A 424 -9.49 -22.31 -20.82
CA GLY A 424 -10.73 -22.12 -21.60
C GLY A 424 -11.50 -20.85 -21.25
N TYR A 425 -11.00 -20.00 -20.35
CA TYR A 425 -11.69 -18.77 -19.92
C TYR A 425 -11.34 -17.53 -20.75
N LYS A 426 -10.70 -17.67 -21.92
CA LYS A 426 -10.20 -16.55 -22.74
C LYS A 426 -11.22 -15.43 -22.96
N GLN A 427 -12.42 -15.77 -23.44
CA GLN A 427 -13.47 -14.77 -23.75
C GLN A 427 -14.09 -14.19 -22.48
N TYR A 428 -14.32 -15.00 -21.47
CA TYR A 428 -14.87 -14.58 -20.19
C TYR A 428 -13.91 -13.66 -19.43
N LEU A 429 -12.59 -13.92 -19.49
CA LEU A 429 -11.59 -13.05 -18.90
C LEU A 429 -11.58 -11.67 -19.56
N LYS A 430 -11.65 -11.60 -20.89
CA LYS A 430 -11.76 -10.34 -21.61
C LYS A 430 -13.01 -9.56 -21.18
N SER A 431 -14.16 -10.24 -21.10
CA SER A 431 -15.42 -9.64 -20.61
C SER A 431 -15.28 -9.13 -19.18
N ALA A 432 -14.78 -9.96 -18.28
CA ALA A 432 -14.60 -9.61 -16.87
C ALA A 432 -13.66 -8.41 -16.67
N LEU A 433 -12.56 -8.34 -17.41
CA LEU A 433 -11.62 -7.20 -17.35
C LEU A 433 -12.29 -5.89 -17.82
N VAL A 434 -13.15 -5.96 -18.85
CA VAL A 434 -13.93 -4.80 -19.30
C VAL A 434 -14.98 -4.39 -18.26
N ILE A 435 -15.65 -5.35 -17.61
CA ILE A 435 -16.61 -5.11 -16.53
C ILE A 435 -15.90 -4.41 -15.37
N LEU A 436 -14.78 -4.96 -14.90
CA LEU A 436 -13.98 -4.36 -13.82
C LEU A 436 -13.51 -2.93 -14.16
N LEU A 437 -13.09 -2.70 -15.40
CA LEU A 437 -12.71 -1.35 -15.84
C LEU A 437 -13.89 -0.37 -15.74
N LYS A 438 -15.07 -0.78 -16.23
CA LYS A 438 -16.29 0.05 -16.21
C LYS A 438 -16.78 0.31 -14.80
N ASP A 439 -16.82 -0.73 -13.95
CA ASP A 439 -17.33 -0.63 -12.58
C ASP A 439 -16.42 0.19 -11.70
N ASN A 440 -15.11 0.13 -11.93
CA ASN A 440 -14.10 0.93 -11.22
C ASN A 440 -13.84 2.30 -11.86
N LEU A 441 -14.56 2.67 -12.93
CA LEU A 441 -14.33 3.88 -13.73
C LEU A 441 -12.85 4.10 -14.06
N SER A 442 -12.12 3.01 -14.31
CA SER A 442 -10.72 3.08 -14.70
C SER A 442 -10.60 3.66 -16.10
N PHE A 443 -9.72 4.62 -16.31
CA PHE A 443 -9.52 5.21 -17.65
C PHE A 443 -8.71 4.24 -18.52
N PRO A 444 -9.22 3.86 -19.72
CA PRO A 444 -8.65 2.76 -20.48
C PRO A 444 -7.34 3.09 -21.21
N VAL A 445 -6.99 4.36 -21.34
CA VAL A 445 -5.84 4.80 -22.16
C VAL A 445 -4.73 5.32 -21.28
N CYS A 446 -3.53 4.79 -21.44
CA CYS A 446 -2.35 5.18 -20.66
C CYS A 446 -1.24 5.73 -21.56
N ASP A 447 -0.47 6.68 -21.03
CA ASP A 447 0.81 7.03 -21.60
C ASP A 447 1.78 5.86 -21.37
N TRP A 448 2.52 5.44 -22.40
CA TRP A 448 3.36 4.25 -22.34
C TRP A 448 4.47 4.36 -21.28
N LEU A 449 5.07 5.56 -21.16
CA LEU A 449 6.16 5.77 -20.22
C LEU A 449 5.63 5.80 -18.78
N TYR A 450 4.51 6.50 -18.55
CA TYR A 450 3.84 6.47 -17.26
C TYR A 450 3.43 5.04 -16.87
N SER A 451 2.84 4.28 -17.79
CA SER A 451 2.45 2.89 -17.56
C SER A 451 3.63 2.00 -17.20
N MET A 452 4.78 2.18 -17.88
CA MET A 452 5.97 1.37 -17.64
C MET A 452 6.53 1.55 -16.21
N PHE A 453 6.46 2.77 -15.67
CA PHE A 453 7.00 3.08 -14.35
C PHE A 453 5.98 2.89 -13.22
N ASN A 454 4.69 3.23 -13.45
CA ASN A 454 3.71 3.35 -12.38
C ASN A 454 2.67 2.22 -12.32
N HIS A 455 2.52 1.41 -13.38
CA HIS A 455 1.52 0.37 -13.40
C HIS A 455 2.12 -1.02 -13.20
N SER A 456 1.96 -1.59 -12.02
CA SER A 456 2.26 -3.00 -11.73
C SER A 456 1.33 -3.97 -12.48
N HIS A 457 0.07 -3.54 -12.75
CA HIS A 457 -0.86 -4.24 -13.64
C HIS A 457 -0.88 -3.54 -15.01
N PRO A 458 -0.60 -4.26 -16.11
CA PRO A 458 -0.66 -3.68 -17.45
C PRO A 458 -2.04 -3.08 -17.75
N PRO A 459 -2.12 -1.97 -18.52
CA PRO A 459 -3.38 -1.40 -18.96
C PRO A 459 -4.26 -2.40 -19.71
N LEU A 460 -5.59 -2.20 -19.61
CA LEU A 460 -6.56 -3.14 -20.20
C LEU A 460 -6.26 -3.48 -21.67
N LEU A 461 -5.98 -2.49 -22.51
CA LEU A 461 -5.74 -2.71 -23.94
C LEU A 461 -4.52 -3.60 -24.20
N GLU A 462 -3.46 -3.47 -23.41
CA GLU A 462 -2.29 -4.34 -23.48
C GLU A 462 -2.66 -5.79 -23.08
N ARG A 463 -3.43 -5.96 -22.00
CA ARG A 463 -3.89 -7.28 -21.54
C ARG A 463 -4.78 -7.96 -22.58
N LEU A 464 -5.78 -7.23 -23.11
CA LEU A 464 -6.66 -7.76 -24.15
C LEU A 464 -5.88 -8.24 -25.38
N SER A 465 -4.93 -7.41 -25.86
CA SER A 465 -4.07 -7.77 -26.99
C SER A 465 -3.21 -9.00 -26.70
N ALA A 466 -2.68 -9.13 -25.49
CA ALA A 466 -1.89 -10.28 -25.07
C ALA A 466 -2.74 -11.56 -24.98
N ILE A 467 -3.95 -11.47 -24.41
CA ILE A 467 -4.91 -12.57 -24.32
C ILE A 467 -5.32 -13.06 -25.71
N ASP A 468 -5.52 -12.14 -26.68
CA ASP A 468 -5.89 -12.51 -28.05
C ASP A 468 -4.81 -13.35 -28.76
N LYS A 469 -3.54 -13.09 -28.44
CA LYS A 469 -2.40 -13.85 -28.97
C LYS A 469 -2.20 -15.22 -28.31
N CYS A 470 -2.84 -15.48 -27.16
CA CYS A 470 -2.80 -16.80 -26.55
C CYS A 470 -3.54 -17.82 -27.44
N LYS A 471 -2.84 -18.90 -27.83
CA LYS A 471 -3.47 -20.04 -28.51
C LYS A 471 -4.45 -20.68 -27.52
N SER A 472 -5.67 -20.91 -27.94
CA SER A 472 -6.59 -21.84 -27.27
C SER A 472 -6.15 -23.22 -27.72
N ASP A 473 -5.74 -24.06 -26.82
CA ASP A 473 -5.51 -25.49 -27.08
C ASP A 473 -6.84 -26.18 -27.36
#